data_0ca133d2aaa6b6914a362f013ced7335
#
_entry.id   0ca133d2aaa6b6914a362f013ced7335
#
_cell.length_a   1.000
_cell.length_b   1.000
_cell.length_c   1.000
_cell.angle_alpha   90.00
_cell.angle_beta   90.00
_cell.angle_gamma   90.00
#
_symmetry.space_group_name_H-M   'P 1'
#
loop_
_entity.id
_entity.type
_entity.pdbx_description
1 polymer ?
#
loop_
_entity_poly.entity_id
_entity_poly.type
_entity_poly.pdbx_seq_one_letter_code
_entity_poly.pdbx_strand_id
1 'polypeptide(L)'
;MWIIRQKKIAITTTLWLFIFQFNSSELFAQTVDDQRVTVGFSGGIQFVKDALKNEVDFELWQETGTFEASYNITKDSAFDGSFAFLLYKRMGLGFNVSHFSKTIAATIDADVPHPFFFSFPRKATGVANNILRRESAIHIQSQYWHTIGDKFLIRGFIGPTIFSVRQDLVSTIQTKERGYDYSAVDIIGHNTLASGGTELGFNIGFDMSYFVFDHIALAGILRYSRGTSSVEDQATLRHLSRFSGQGQPPLELGGTHLAAGLRFGF
;
A
#
# COMPACT_ATOMS: atom_id res chain seq x y z
N MET A 1 -16.43 29.99 5.82
CA MET A 1 -16.56 28.52 5.99
C MET A 1 -17.74 27.90 5.21
N TRP A 2 -18.48 28.65 4.40
CA TRP A 2 -19.66 28.20 3.63
C TRP A 2 -19.38 27.89 2.15
N ILE A 3 -18.34 28.46 1.59
CA ILE A 3 -18.00 28.34 0.13
C ILE A 3 -17.35 27.00 -0.24
N ILE A 4 -16.71 26.31 0.72
CA ILE A 4 -16.01 25.03 0.44
C ILE A 4 -16.99 23.84 0.36
N ARG A 5 -18.18 23.96 0.95
CA ARG A 5 -19.20 22.88 0.94
C ARG A 5 -19.94 22.74 -0.37
N GLN A 6 -20.08 23.83 -1.12
CA GLN A 6 -20.79 23.86 -2.42
C GLN A 6 -20.00 23.21 -3.56
N LYS A 7 -18.65 23.25 -3.54
CA LYS A 7 -17.83 22.65 -4.60
C LYS A 7 -17.79 21.11 -4.57
N LYS A 8 -17.96 20.50 -3.38
CA LYS A 8 -17.98 19.03 -3.28
C LYS A 8 -19.28 18.41 -3.82
N ILE A 9 -20.41 19.09 -3.74
CA ILE A 9 -21.70 18.61 -4.22
C ILE A 9 -21.77 18.69 -5.75
N ALA A 10 -21.18 19.72 -6.37
CA ALA A 10 -21.19 19.88 -7.81
C ALA A 10 -20.36 18.79 -8.53
N ILE A 11 -19.24 18.35 -7.98
CA ILE A 11 -18.39 17.30 -8.57
C ILE A 11 -19.07 15.93 -8.52
N THR A 12 -19.78 15.63 -7.44
CA THR A 12 -20.48 14.34 -7.27
C THR A 12 -21.68 14.23 -8.22
N THR A 13 -22.42 15.32 -8.43
CA THR A 13 -23.59 15.34 -9.33
C THR A 13 -23.19 15.26 -10.79
N THR A 14 -22.06 15.89 -11.19
CA THR A 14 -21.56 15.82 -12.57
C THR A 14 -21.05 14.43 -12.92
N LEU A 15 -20.46 13.72 -11.99
CA LEU A 15 -20.01 12.34 -12.20
C LEU A 15 -21.17 11.37 -12.37
N TRP A 16 -22.29 11.56 -11.65
CA TRP A 16 -23.52 10.77 -11.81
C TRP A 16 -24.24 11.04 -13.13
N LEU A 17 -24.24 12.28 -13.63
CA LEU A 17 -24.84 12.63 -14.91
C LEU A 17 -24.05 12.05 -16.11
N PHE A 18 -22.72 11.89 -15.99
CA PHE A 18 -21.93 11.27 -17.06
C PHE A 18 -22.18 9.75 -17.18
N ILE A 19 -22.52 9.07 -16.08
CA ILE A 19 -22.84 7.63 -16.09
C ILE A 19 -24.24 7.37 -16.69
N PHE A 20 -25.16 8.34 -16.63
CA PHE A 20 -26.53 8.16 -17.12
C PHE A 20 -26.74 8.50 -18.60
N GLN A 21 -25.81 9.19 -19.25
CA GLN A 21 -25.96 9.54 -20.69
C GLN A 21 -25.50 8.47 -21.68
N PHE A 22 -24.97 7.33 -21.19
CA PHE A 22 -24.58 6.22 -22.06
C PHE A 22 -25.70 5.20 -22.33
N ASN A 23 -26.94 5.47 -21.90
CA ASN A 23 -28.06 4.54 -22.02
C ASN A 23 -29.10 4.95 -23.08
N SER A 24 -28.70 5.04 -24.33
CA SER A 24 -29.68 4.98 -25.41
C SER A 24 -29.04 4.63 -26.74
N SER A 25 -28.71 3.37 -26.96
CA SER A 25 -28.74 2.80 -28.30
C SER A 25 -28.72 1.27 -28.19
N GLU A 26 -29.84 0.70 -28.57
CA GLU A 26 -30.04 -0.64 -29.10
C GLU A 26 -29.63 -1.85 -28.20
N LEU A 27 -30.67 -2.49 -27.63
CA LEU A 27 -30.65 -3.85 -27.11
C LEU A 27 -30.41 -4.86 -28.26
N PHE A 28 -29.21 -4.91 -28.80
CA PHE A 28 -28.72 -6.05 -29.54
C PHE A 28 -27.88 -6.91 -28.58
N ALA A 29 -28.00 -8.22 -28.67
CA ALA A 29 -27.15 -9.16 -27.97
C ALA A 29 -25.69 -8.90 -28.38
N GLN A 30 -24.99 -8.06 -27.60
CA GLN A 30 -23.56 -7.81 -27.77
C GLN A 30 -22.81 -9.06 -27.37
N THR A 31 -22.03 -9.61 -28.29
CA THR A 31 -21.04 -10.64 -27.94
C THR A 31 -19.88 -9.98 -27.17
N VAL A 32 -19.14 -10.75 -26.39
CA VAL A 32 -17.98 -10.26 -25.63
C VAL A 32 -16.93 -9.59 -26.55
N ASP A 33 -16.90 -9.95 -27.82
CA ASP A 33 -16.03 -9.35 -28.84
C ASP A 33 -16.38 -7.90 -29.19
N ASP A 34 -17.61 -7.45 -28.93
CA ASP A 34 -18.07 -6.09 -29.22
C ASP A 34 -17.76 -5.09 -28.09
N GLN A 35 -17.36 -5.60 -26.94
CA GLN A 35 -17.09 -4.75 -25.78
C GLN A 35 -15.74 -4.03 -25.92
N ARG A 36 -15.81 -2.70 -25.91
CA ARG A 36 -14.62 -1.84 -26.06
C ARG A 36 -14.17 -1.19 -24.78
N VAL A 37 -15.07 -1.08 -23.81
CA VAL A 37 -14.81 -0.42 -22.54
C VAL A 37 -15.18 -1.36 -21.41
N THR A 38 -14.34 -1.45 -20.38
CA THR A 38 -14.67 -2.17 -19.16
C THR A 38 -14.35 -1.32 -17.93
N VAL A 39 -15.28 -1.36 -16.98
CA VAL A 39 -15.11 -0.78 -15.64
C VAL A 39 -15.20 -1.91 -14.62
N GLY A 40 -14.38 -1.89 -13.60
CA GLY A 40 -14.39 -2.99 -12.63
C GLY A 40 -14.02 -2.56 -11.22
N PHE A 41 -14.51 -3.36 -10.28
CA PHE A 41 -14.18 -3.28 -8.87
C PHE A 41 -13.84 -4.67 -8.36
N SER A 42 -12.78 -4.78 -7.57
CA SER A 42 -12.33 -6.05 -7.01
C SER A 42 -11.75 -5.88 -5.63
N GLY A 43 -11.85 -6.94 -4.85
CA GLY A 43 -11.24 -7.05 -3.55
C GLY A 43 -10.50 -8.37 -3.42
N GLY A 44 -9.43 -8.37 -2.68
CA GLY A 44 -8.60 -9.56 -2.56
C GLY A 44 -7.52 -9.41 -1.50
N ILE A 45 -6.45 -10.16 -1.69
CA ILE A 45 -5.31 -10.22 -0.78
C ILE A 45 -4.05 -9.80 -1.55
N GLN A 46 -3.33 -8.85 -0.99
CA GLN A 46 -1.97 -8.49 -1.42
C GLN A 46 -0.96 -9.19 -0.52
N PHE A 47 -0.09 -9.98 -1.12
CA PHE A 47 1.02 -10.65 -0.44
C PHE A 47 2.24 -9.73 -0.53
N VAL A 48 2.53 -9.09 0.58
CA VAL A 48 3.75 -8.30 0.77
C VAL A 48 4.71 -9.15 1.58
N LYS A 49 5.99 -9.15 1.23
CA LYS A 49 7.02 -9.83 2.01
C LYS A 49 8.13 -8.82 2.27
N ASP A 50 7.92 -8.02 3.30
CA ASP A 50 8.85 -6.98 3.69
C ASP A 50 9.17 -7.09 5.17
N ALA A 51 10.45 -7.08 5.52
CA ALA A 51 10.97 -7.06 6.87
C ALA A 51 11.79 -5.79 7.02
N LEU A 52 11.17 -4.76 7.57
CA LEU A 52 11.80 -3.48 7.81
C LEU A 52 12.36 -3.45 9.24
N LYS A 53 13.55 -2.89 9.38
CA LYS A 53 14.17 -2.57 10.66
C LYS A 53 14.56 -1.12 10.68
N ASN A 54 14.31 -0.42 11.78
CA ASN A 54 14.86 0.90 11.99
C ASN A 54 15.59 0.97 13.33
N GLU A 55 16.78 1.53 13.30
CA GLU A 55 17.61 1.77 14.47
C GLU A 55 17.60 3.27 14.81
N VAL A 56 17.39 3.59 16.07
CA VAL A 56 17.26 4.96 16.55
C VAL A 56 18.11 5.14 17.79
N ASP A 57 18.95 6.16 17.78
CA ASP A 57 19.72 6.61 18.94
C ASP A 57 18.88 7.59 19.77
N PHE A 58 18.98 7.49 21.07
CA PHE A 58 18.37 8.42 22.01
C PHE A 58 19.34 8.75 23.15
N GLU A 59 19.18 9.90 23.76
CA GLU A 59 20.00 10.32 24.91
C GLU A 59 19.22 10.11 26.20
N LEU A 60 19.83 9.43 27.16
CA LEU A 60 19.33 9.24 28.51
C LEU A 60 20.49 9.22 29.50
N TRP A 61 20.39 9.98 30.60
CA TRP A 61 21.45 10.09 31.63
C TRP A 61 22.81 10.52 31.06
N GLN A 62 22.83 11.40 30.05
CA GLN A 62 24.03 11.88 29.34
C GLN A 62 24.80 10.79 28.58
N GLU A 63 24.19 9.65 28.37
CA GLU A 63 24.69 8.58 27.51
C GLU A 63 23.76 8.31 26.34
N THR A 64 24.33 7.83 25.25
CA THR A 64 23.57 7.40 24.08
C THR A 64 23.07 5.99 24.29
N GLY A 65 21.75 5.81 24.28
CA GLY A 65 21.11 4.52 24.14
C GLY A 65 20.69 4.31 22.69
N THR A 66 20.45 3.07 22.31
CA THR A 66 19.96 2.70 20.99
C THR A 66 18.78 1.75 21.11
N PHE A 67 17.84 1.81 20.15
CA PHE A 67 16.84 0.77 19.99
C PHE A 67 16.65 0.39 18.53
N GLU A 68 16.43 -0.89 18.29
CA GLU A 68 16.01 -1.43 17.00
C GLU A 68 14.52 -1.74 17.06
N ALA A 69 13.75 -1.22 16.10
CA ALA A 69 12.36 -1.62 15.90
C ALA A 69 12.27 -2.48 14.63
N SER A 70 11.75 -3.69 14.78
CA SER A 70 11.61 -4.69 13.73
C SER A 70 10.14 -4.84 13.34
N TYR A 71 9.83 -4.61 12.04
CA TYR A 71 8.49 -4.68 11.47
C TYR A 71 8.38 -5.88 10.55
N ASN A 72 7.35 -6.70 10.75
CA ASN A 72 7.06 -7.83 9.87
C ASN A 72 5.78 -7.55 9.08
N ILE A 73 5.93 -7.21 7.82
CA ILE A 73 4.83 -6.86 6.93
C ILE A 73 4.51 -8.07 6.07
N THR A 74 3.31 -8.60 6.25
CA THR A 74 2.82 -9.78 5.52
C THR A 74 1.60 -9.42 4.68
N LYS A 75 0.83 -10.43 4.27
CA LYS A 75 -0.41 -10.26 3.50
C LYS A 75 -1.48 -9.49 4.26
N ASP A 76 -2.32 -8.74 3.52
CA ASP A 76 -3.58 -8.19 3.99
C ASP A 76 -4.54 -7.90 2.83
N SER A 77 -5.74 -7.43 3.16
CA SER A 77 -6.78 -7.06 2.20
C SER A 77 -6.34 -5.88 1.33
N ALA A 78 -6.68 -5.94 0.05
CA ALA A 78 -6.49 -4.88 -0.90
C ALA A 78 -7.73 -4.73 -1.80
N PHE A 79 -7.99 -3.51 -2.21
CA PHE A 79 -9.12 -3.15 -3.07
C PHE A 79 -8.62 -2.50 -4.34
N ASP A 80 -9.31 -2.78 -5.45
CA ASP A 80 -8.99 -2.27 -6.77
C ASP A 80 -10.21 -1.64 -7.45
N GLY A 81 -9.99 -0.49 -8.11
CA GLY A 81 -10.85 0.04 -9.14
C GLY A 81 -10.14 0.04 -10.49
N SER A 82 -10.79 -0.42 -11.54
CA SER A 82 -10.18 -0.53 -12.87
C SER A 82 -11.04 0.06 -13.96
N PHE A 83 -10.39 0.64 -14.94
CA PHE A 83 -10.95 1.09 -16.20
C PHE A 83 -10.04 0.60 -17.33
N ALA A 84 -10.63 0.03 -18.38
CA ALA A 84 -9.87 -0.39 -19.55
C ALA A 84 -10.66 -0.14 -20.82
N PHE A 85 -9.96 0.13 -21.90
CA PHE A 85 -10.55 0.31 -23.22
C PHE A 85 -9.69 -0.33 -24.30
N LEU A 86 -10.39 -0.93 -25.27
CA LEU A 86 -9.81 -1.57 -26.43
C LEU A 86 -9.52 -0.50 -27.50
N LEU A 87 -8.24 -0.36 -27.89
CA LEU A 87 -7.82 0.62 -28.88
C LEU A 87 -7.90 0.08 -30.30
N TYR A 88 -7.23 -1.03 -30.53
CA TYR A 88 -7.10 -1.61 -31.85
C TYR A 88 -7.01 -3.13 -31.80
N LYS A 89 -7.90 -3.83 -32.50
CA LYS A 89 -7.98 -5.30 -32.51
C LYS A 89 -8.07 -5.86 -31.09
N ARG A 90 -6.94 -6.41 -30.60
CA ARG A 90 -6.80 -7.04 -29.28
C ARG A 90 -5.93 -6.23 -28.33
N MET A 91 -5.48 -5.05 -28.74
CA MET A 91 -4.62 -4.18 -27.91
C MET A 91 -5.45 -3.09 -27.26
N GLY A 92 -5.30 -2.93 -25.97
CA GLY A 92 -6.00 -1.94 -25.17
C GLY A 92 -5.09 -1.22 -24.19
N LEU A 93 -5.66 -0.21 -23.54
CA LEU A 93 -5.06 0.46 -22.39
C LEU A 93 -5.93 0.27 -21.17
N GLY A 94 -5.28 0.13 -20.02
CA GLY A 94 -5.93 0.01 -18.73
C GLY A 94 -5.37 1.01 -17.71
N PHE A 95 -6.26 1.45 -16.83
CA PHE A 95 -5.95 2.22 -15.64
C PHE A 95 -6.52 1.49 -14.45
N ASN A 96 -5.69 1.28 -13.43
CA ASN A 96 -6.14 0.63 -12.21
C ASN A 96 -5.62 1.41 -11.01
N VAL A 97 -6.46 1.58 -10.01
CA VAL A 97 -6.10 2.18 -8.72
C VAL A 97 -6.28 1.12 -7.66
N SER A 98 -5.21 0.81 -6.94
CA SER A 98 -5.25 -0.14 -5.84
C SER A 98 -4.96 0.55 -4.50
N HIS A 99 -5.55 0.01 -3.45
CA HIS A 99 -5.35 0.47 -2.08
C HIS A 99 -5.16 -0.71 -1.14
N PHE A 100 -4.06 -0.66 -0.39
CA PHE A 100 -3.70 -1.62 0.65
C PHE A 100 -3.49 -0.86 1.96
N SER A 101 -4.02 -1.38 3.07
CA SER A 101 -3.82 -0.77 4.40
C SER A 101 -3.73 -1.87 5.44
N LYS A 102 -2.71 -1.77 6.28
CA LYS A 102 -2.45 -2.73 7.35
C LYS A 102 -2.01 -2.04 8.63
N THR A 103 -2.52 -2.52 9.76
CA THR A 103 -1.99 -2.21 11.09
C THR A 103 -1.16 -3.39 11.57
N ILE A 104 0.08 -3.11 11.96
CA ILE A 104 1.05 -4.10 12.41
C ILE A 104 1.55 -3.77 13.82
N ALA A 105 2.25 -4.73 14.42
CA ALA A 105 3.07 -4.51 15.62
C ALA A 105 4.56 -4.54 15.23
N ALA A 106 5.37 -3.72 15.90
CA ALA A 106 6.82 -3.78 15.81
C ALA A 106 7.40 -4.30 17.12
N THR A 107 8.38 -5.19 17.03
CA THR A 107 9.18 -5.60 18.17
C THR A 107 10.30 -4.59 18.38
N ILE A 108 10.51 -4.17 19.63
CA ILE A 108 11.53 -3.22 20.01
C ILE A 108 12.55 -3.94 20.88
N ASP A 109 13.82 -3.84 20.50
CA ASP A 109 14.96 -4.27 21.27
C ASP A 109 15.84 -3.05 21.55
N ALA A 110 16.07 -2.72 22.83
CA ALA A 110 16.75 -1.50 23.25
C ALA A 110 17.92 -1.76 24.18
N ASP A 111 18.97 -0.98 23.98
CA ASP A 111 20.10 -0.79 24.87
C ASP A 111 19.91 0.54 25.61
N VAL A 112 19.45 0.46 26.87
CA VAL A 112 19.09 1.62 27.68
C VAL A 112 20.24 1.96 28.64
N PRO A 113 20.79 3.19 28.61
CA PRO A 113 21.84 3.60 29.55
C PRO A 113 21.47 3.38 31.01
N HIS A 114 22.47 3.07 31.83
CA HIS A 114 22.31 2.91 33.26
C HIS A 114 22.50 4.26 33.98
N PRO A 115 21.65 4.66 34.93
CA PRO A 115 21.73 5.97 35.57
C PRO A 115 22.99 6.21 36.42
N PHE A 116 23.68 5.13 36.89
CA PHE A 116 24.84 5.22 37.76
C PHE A 116 26.11 4.61 37.19
N PHE A 117 26.02 3.70 36.22
CA PHE A 117 27.16 2.98 35.66
C PHE A 117 27.31 3.31 34.16
N PHE A 118 28.28 4.14 33.85
CA PHE A 118 28.55 4.52 32.47
C PHE A 118 29.08 3.33 31.65
N SER A 119 28.68 3.28 30.38
CA SER A 119 29.03 2.21 29.43
C SER A 119 28.51 0.81 29.85
N PHE A 120 27.47 0.74 30.65
CA PHE A 120 26.77 -0.49 31.06
C PHE A 120 25.28 -0.43 30.66
N PRO A 121 24.96 -0.53 29.38
CA PRO A 121 23.58 -0.48 28.94
C PRO A 121 22.79 -1.72 29.42
N ARG A 122 21.53 -1.52 29.70
CA ARG A 122 20.60 -2.58 30.09
C ARG A 122 19.70 -2.94 28.90
N LYS A 123 19.52 -4.22 28.65
CA LYS A 123 18.63 -4.70 27.60
C LYS A 123 17.18 -4.54 28.04
N ALA A 124 16.38 -3.95 27.16
CA ALA A 124 14.93 -3.87 27.31
C ALA A 124 14.26 -4.30 26.02
N THR A 125 13.16 -5.02 26.15
CA THR A 125 12.34 -5.46 25.01
C THR A 125 10.93 -4.95 25.17
N GLY A 126 10.27 -4.65 24.05
CA GLY A 126 8.90 -4.16 24.04
C GLY A 126 8.20 -4.43 22.72
N VAL A 127 6.91 -4.07 22.67
CA VAL A 127 6.10 -4.17 21.47
C VAL A 127 5.40 -2.84 21.23
N ALA A 128 5.63 -2.26 20.07
CA ALA A 128 4.88 -1.12 19.60
C ALA A 128 3.68 -1.61 18.78
N ASN A 129 2.48 -1.34 19.26
CA ASN A 129 1.25 -1.70 18.59
C ASN A 129 0.71 -0.53 17.74
N ASN A 130 -0.26 -0.82 16.87
CA ASN A 130 -0.97 0.17 16.05
C ASN A 130 -0.08 0.94 15.06
N ILE A 131 0.95 0.30 14.55
CA ILE A 131 1.80 0.84 13.50
C ILE A 131 1.06 0.71 12.17
N LEU A 132 0.79 1.84 11.52
CA LEU A 132 0.01 1.87 10.29
C LEU A 132 0.91 1.86 9.07
N ARG A 133 0.61 0.97 8.11
CA ARG A 133 1.11 1.02 6.74
C ARG A 133 -0.05 1.21 5.77
N ARG A 134 0.08 2.18 4.87
CA ARG A 134 -0.83 2.40 3.75
C ARG A 134 -0.04 2.47 2.46
N GLU A 135 -0.57 1.83 1.44
CA GLU A 135 -0.02 1.85 0.09
C GLU A 135 -1.17 2.07 -0.89
N SER A 136 -1.05 3.08 -1.72
CA SER A 136 -1.95 3.33 -2.84
C SER A 136 -1.13 3.32 -4.11
N ALA A 137 -1.64 2.67 -5.16
CA ALA A 137 -0.93 2.60 -6.42
C ALA A 137 -1.85 2.93 -7.59
N ILE A 138 -1.30 3.65 -8.56
CA ILE A 138 -1.92 3.90 -9.87
C ILE A 138 -1.13 3.10 -10.89
N HIS A 139 -1.80 2.19 -11.56
CA HIS A 139 -1.23 1.33 -12.59
C HIS A 139 -1.70 1.80 -13.96
N ILE A 140 -0.77 2.08 -14.86
CA ILE A 140 -1.03 2.36 -16.27
C ILE A 140 -0.61 1.11 -17.03
N GLN A 141 -1.51 0.54 -17.83
CA GLN A 141 -1.33 -0.81 -18.37
C GLN A 141 -1.54 -0.84 -19.88
N SER A 142 -0.57 -1.39 -20.62
CA SER A 142 -0.82 -1.93 -21.93
C SER A 142 -1.45 -3.30 -21.76
N GLN A 143 -2.55 -3.54 -22.49
CA GLN A 143 -3.34 -4.76 -22.34
C GLN A 143 -3.47 -5.50 -23.66
N TYR A 144 -3.44 -6.83 -23.59
CA TYR A 144 -3.81 -7.73 -24.68
C TYR A 144 -5.07 -8.49 -24.28
N TRP A 145 -6.11 -8.36 -25.09
CA TRP A 145 -7.42 -8.96 -24.87
C TRP A 145 -7.59 -10.19 -25.72
N HIS A 146 -8.04 -11.28 -25.13
CA HIS A 146 -8.31 -12.54 -25.80
C HIS A 146 -9.62 -13.14 -25.33
N THR A 147 -10.57 -13.28 -26.24
CA THR A 147 -11.89 -13.84 -25.99
C THR A 147 -11.85 -15.34 -26.24
N ILE A 148 -12.41 -16.14 -25.36
CA ILE A 148 -12.55 -17.59 -25.50
C ILE A 148 -14.03 -17.95 -25.48
N GLY A 149 -14.58 -18.34 -26.63
CA GLY A 149 -16.01 -18.48 -26.81
C GLY A 149 -16.74 -17.16 -26.57
N ASP A 150 -18.03 -17.23 -26.22
CA ASP A 150 -18.91 -16.06 -26.12
C ASP A 150 -18.93 -15.39 -24.73
N LYS A 151 -18.28 -16.01 -23.73
CA LYS A 151 -18.43 -15.60 -22.33
C LYS A 151 -17.12 -15.37 -21.58
N PHE A 152 -15.99 -15.80 -22.09
CA PHE A 152 -14.71 -15.64 -21.43
C PHE A 152 -13.85 -14.56 -22.09
N LEU A 153 -13.36 -13.62 -21.27
CA LEU A 153 -12.38 -12.63 -21.66
C LEU A 153 -11.15 -12.75 -20.77
N ILE A 154 -9.99 -12.97 -21.37
CA ILE A 154 -8.70 -12.96 -20.69
C ILE A 154 -7.94 -11.72 -21.15
N ARG A 155 -7.40 -10.97 -20.20
CA ARG A 155 -6.58 -9.79 -20.44
C ARG A 155 -5.22 -9.96 -19.78
N GLY A 156 -4.18 -10.07 -20.58
CA GLY A 156 -2.80 -9.92 -20.10
C GLY A 156 -2.43 -8.44 -20.05
N PHE A 157 -1.71 -8.01 -19.05
CA PHE A 157 -1.32 -6.61 -18.91
C PHE A 157 0.08 -6.44 -18.33
N ILE A 158 0.71 -5.33 -18.72
CA ILE A 158 2.01 -4.87 -18.23
C ILE A 158 2.08 -3.34 -18.29
N GLY A 159 2.80 -2.72 -17.36
CA GLY A 159 3.02 -1.28 -17.43
C GLY A 159 3.67 -0.66 -16.20
N PRO A 160 3.87 0.65 -16.22
CA PRO A 160 4.37 1.40 -15.08
C PRO A 160 3.33 1.51 -13.96
N THR A 161 3.84 1.69 -12.75
CA THR A 161 3.04 1.92 -11.54
C THR A 161 3.61 3.11 -10.79
N ILE A 162 2.73 3.96 -10.30
CA ILE A 162 3.05 5.05 -9.38
C ILE A 162 2.54 4.62 -8.01
N PHE A 163 3.44 4.39 -7.08
CA PHE A 163 3.12 4.07 -5.69
C PHE A 163 3.13 5.32 -4.83
N SER A 164 2.18 5.41 -3.92
CA SER A 164 2.19 6.35 -2.79
C SER A 164 2.13 5.54 -1.50
N VAL A 165 3.19 5.59 -0.72
CA VAL A 165 3.32 4.82 0.51
C VAL A 165 3.38 5.73 1.71
N ARG A 166 2.78 5.28 2.82
CA ARG A 166 2.93 5.85 4.15
C ARG A 166 3.13 4.72 5.14
N GLN A 167 4.23 4.78 5.89
CA GLN A 167 4.62 3.85 6.93
C GLN A 167 4.88 4.62 8.21
N ASP A 168 4.21 4.26 9.30
CA ASP A 168 4.58 4.77 10.61
C ASP A 168 5.80 4.01 11.13
N LEU A 169 6.80 4.73 11.64
CA LEU A 169 8.01 4.21 12.23
C LEU A 169 8.10 4.62 13.69
N VAL A 170 8.58 3.74 14.57
CA VAL A 170 8.84 4.09 15.97
C VAL A 170 9.98 5.11 16.00
N SER A 171 9.71 6.28 16.56
CA SER A 171 10.66 7.39 16.62
C SER A 171 11.25 7.59 18.00
N THR A 172 10.49 7.27 19.05
CA THR A 172 10.96 7.35 20.44
C THR A 172 10.31 6.26 21.28
N ILE A 173 11.01 5.85 22.31
CA ILE A 173 10.50 4.91 23.34
C ILE A 173 10.39 5.62 24.69
N GLN A 174 9.45 5.20 25.50
CA GLN A 174 9.30 5.62 26.88
C GLN A 174 9.70 4.48 27.79
N THR A 175 10.64 4.73 28.67
CA THR A 175 11.18 3.72 29.57
C THR A 175 10.79 3.99 31.03
N LYS A 176 10.67 2.95 31.82
CA LYS A 176 10.41 3.03 33.26
C LYS A 176 11.32 2.07 34.00
N GLU A 177 11.99 2.58 35.00
CA GLU A 177 12.83 1.78 35.88
C GLU A 177 12.01 0.75 36.67
N ARG A 178 12.53 -0.46 36.77
CA ARG A 178 11.94 -1.52 37.57
C ARG A 178 12.74 -1.66 38.86
N GLY A 179 12.14 -1.27 39.97
CA GLY A 179 12.78 -1.32 41.29
C GLY A 179 13.72 -0.12 41.57
N TYR A 180 14.23 -0.08 42.81
CA TYR A 180 15.15 0.95 43.26
C TYR A 180 16.63 0.62 43.01
N ASP A 181 16.91 -0.60 42.61
CA ASP A 181 18.26 -1.07 42.26
C ASP A 181 18.68 -0.77 40.82
N TYR A 182 17.73 -0.29 40.00
CA TYR A 182 17.93 0.04 38.61
C TYR A 182 18.49 -1.10 37.75
N SER A 183 18.32 -2.35 38.21
CA SER A 183 18.86 -3.53 37.52
C SER A 183 18.12 -3.84 36.22
N ALA A 184 16.86 -3.41 36.11
CA ALA A 184 16.01 -3.65 34.93
C ALA A 184 15.19 -2.40 34.54
N VAL A 185 14.84 -2.31 33.28
CA VAL A 185 14.07 -1.23 32.71
C VAL A 185 13.00 -1.80 31.78
N ASP A 186 11.79 -1.26 31.85
CA ASP A 186 10.66 -1.63 31.02
C ASP A 186 10.40 -0.56 29.95
N ILE A 187 10.01 -0.99 28.75
CA ILE A 187 9.46 -0.10 27.73
C ILE A 187 7.95 -0.01 27.96
N ILE A 188 7.47 1.16 28.35
CA ILE A 188 6.05 1.41 28.71
C ILE A 188 5.26 2.13 27.65
N GLY A 189 5.92 2.69 26.62
CA GLY A 189 5.28 3.42 25.54
C GLY A 189 6.22 3.74 24.40
N HIS A 190 5.64 4.21 23.31
CA HIS A 190 6.36 4.62 22.12
C HIS A 190 5.63 5.77 21.42
N ASN A 191 6.36 6.56 20.65
CA ASN A 191 5.78 7.46 19.67
C ASN A 191 6.18 7.03 18.27
N THR A 192 5.35 7.39 17.29
CA THR A 192 5.61 7.08 15.87
C THR A 192 5.72 8.35 15.06
N LEU A 193 6.51 8.27 13.99
CA LEU A 193 6.60 9.27 12.96
C LEU A 193 6.28 8.63 11.61
N ALA A 194 5.40 9.29 10.84
CA ALA A 194 5.04 8.81 9.52
C ALA A 194 6.15 9.10 8.52
N SER A 195 6.60 8.08 7.84
CA SER A 195 7.52 8.14 6.70
C SER A 195 6.79 7.67 5.45
N GLY A 196 7.13 8.21 4.29
CA GLY A 196 6.52 7.78 3.03
C GLY A 196 6.89 8.71 1.88
N GLY A 197 6.51 8.29 0.68
CA GLY A 197 6.83 9.03 -0.54
C GLY A 197 6.00 8.53 -1.72
N THR A 198 6.34 9.09 -2.88
CA THR A 198 5.78 8.66 -4.17
C THR A 198 6.91 8.09 -5.01
N GLU A 199 6.75 6.85 -5.46
CA GLU A 199 7.78 6.07 -6.13
C GLU A 199 7.27 5.46 -7.43
N LEU A 200 8.19 5.26 -8.37
CA LEU A 200 7.90 4.58 -9.62
C LEU A 200 8.23 3.09 -9.50
N GLY A 201 7.39 2.29 -10.12
CA GLY A 201 7.58 0.86 -10.23
C GLY A 201 6.93 0.30 -11.49
N PHE A 202 6.70 -0.99 -11.51
CA PHE A 202 6.05 -1.68 -12.61
C PHE A 202 4.98 -2.64 -12.11
N ASN A 203 4.10 -3.05 -13.01
CA ASN A 203 3.13 -4.11 -12.78
C ASN A 203 3.02 -5.02 -14.00
N ILE A 204 2.70 -6.28 -13.74
CA ILE A 204 2.41 -7.30 -14.75
C ILE A 204 1.37 -8.27 -14.18
N GLY A 205 0.51 -8.78 -15.04
CA GLY A 205 -0.49 -9.75 -14.58
C GLY A 205 -1.49 -10.12 -15.66
N PHE A 206 -2.54 -10.76 -15.20
CA PHE A 206 -3.68 -11.10 -16.03
C PHE A 206 -4.99 -11.00 -15.24
N ASP A 207 -6.05 -10.73 -15.97
CA ASP A 207 -7.43 -10.65 -15.51
C ASP A 207 -8.25 -11.63 -16.34
N MET A 208 -9.06 -12.44 -15.69
CA MET A 208 -9.98 -13.38 -16.32
C MET A 208 -11.39 -13.00 -15.94
N SER A 209 -12.23 -12.75 -16.92
CA SER A 209 -13.62 -12.33 -16.73
C SER A 209 -14.57 -13.34 -17.37
N TYR A 210 -15.56 -13.80 -16.62
CA TYR A 210 -16.64 -14.64 -17.09
C TYR A 210 -17.95 -13.84 -17.09
N PHE A 211 -18.50 -13.60 -18.27
CA PHE A 211 -19.75 -12.85 -18.45
C PHE A 211 -20.96 -13.72 -18.08
N VAL A 212 -21.61 -13.35 -16.98
CA VAL A 212 -22.84 -13.97 -16.52
C VAL A 212 -24.05 -13.38 -17.29
N PHE A 213 -23.95 -12.07 -17.55
CA PHE A 213 -24.90 -11.29 -18.35
C PHE A 213 -24.12 -10.53 -19.43
N ASP A 214 -24.78 -10.02 -20.41
CA ASP A 214 -24.14 -9.34 -21.57
C ASP A 214 -23.17 -8.23 -21.15
N HIS A 215 -23.45 -7.54 -20.05
CA HIS A 215 -22.64 -6.42 -19.57
C HIS A 215 -21.96 -6.67 -18.22
N ILE A 216 -22.23 -7.79 -17.55
CA ILE A 216 -21.74 -8.05 -16.19
C ILE A 216 -20.96 -9.36 -16.16
N ALA A 217 -19.72 -9.27 -15.72
CA ALA A 217 -18.86 -10.43 -15.54
C ALA A 217 -18.35 -10.56 -14.11
N LEU A 218 -18.14 -11.81 -13.68
CA LEU A 218 -17.29 -12.15 -12.55
C LEU A 218 -15.84 -12.18 -13.03
N ALA A 219 -14.95 -11.59 -12.26
CA ALA A 219 -13.55 -11.51 -12.65
C ALA A 219 -12.60 -11.98 -11.54
N GLY A 220 -11.50 -12.61 -11.96
CA GLY A 220 -10.36 -12.93 -11.14
C GLY A 220 -9.12 -12.21 -11.66
N ILE A 221 -8.34 -11.63 -10.76
CA ILE A 221 -7.11 -10.91 -11.07
C ILE A 221 -5.93 -11.56 -10.38
N LEU A 222 -4.85 -11.76 -11.12
CA LEU A 222 -3.53 -12.00 -10.56
C LEU A 222 -2.58 -10.92 -11.09
N ARG A 223 -2.04 -10.10 -10.20
CA ARG A 223 -1.10 -9.04 -10.50
C ARG A 223 0.13 -9.14 -9.62
N TYR A 224 1.28 -8.97 -10.22
CA TYR A 224 2.52 -8.69 -9.53
C TYR A 224 2.92 -7.24 -9.79
N SER A 225 3.20 -6.51 -8.74
CA SER A 225 3.72 -5.14 -8.84
C SER A 225 4.93 -4.97 -7.94
N ARG A 226 5.89 -4.16 -8.36
CA ARG A 226 7.09 -3.89 -7.58
C ARG A 226 7.57 -2.46 -7.76
N GLY A 227 7.91 -1.84 -6.66
CA GLY A 227 8.61 -0.56 -6.56
C GLY A 227 9.53 -0.60 -5.35
N THR A 228 10.43 0.36 -5.25
CA THR A 228 11.34 0.51 -4.11
C THR A 228 11.32 1.96 -3.66
N SER A 229 11.20 2.19 -2.36
CA SER A 229 11.27 3.52 -1.77
C SER A 229 12.49 3.62 -0.87
N SER A 230 13.30 4.66 -1.08
CA SER A 230 14.36 4.99 -0.14
C SER A 230 13.77 5.78 1.04
N VAL A 231 13.92 5.27 2.25
CA VAL A 231 13.48 5.95 3.48
C VAL A 231 14.30 7.23 3.74
N GLU A 232 15.36 7.46 2.97
CA GLU A 232 16.33 8.53 3.15
C GLU A 232 15.82 9.95 2.88
N ASP A 233 14.72 10.15 2.17
CA ASP A 233 14.33 11.47 1.68
C ASP A 233 13.55 12.35 2.67
N GLN A 234 13.36 11.91 3.91
CA GLN A 234 12.67 12.76 4.89
C GLN A 234 13.65 13.48 5.80
N ALA A 235 13.98 14.71 5.40
CA ALA A 235 14.83 15.65 6.15
C ALA A 235 14.40 15.84 7.62
N THR A 236 13.22 15.48 8.00
CA THR A 236 12.67 15.58 9.36
C THR A 236 13.24 14.49 10.29
N LEU A 237 13.57 13.32 9.79
CA LEU A 237 14.18 12.24 10.58
C LEU A 237 15.66 12.50 10.87
N ARG A 238 16.35 13.27 10.03
CA ARG A 238 17.78 13.61 10.20
C ARG A 238 18.08 14.45 11.44
N HIS A 239 17.08 15.12 12.00
CA HIS A 239 17.27 15.95 13.20
C HIS A 239 16.99 15.18 14.51
N LEU A 240 16.30 14.04 14.46
CA LEU A 240 15.90 13.29 15.64
C LEU A 240 16.69 12.00 15.85
N SER A 241 17.30 11.48 14.80
CA SER A 241 18.16 10.29 14.88
C SER A 241 19.45 10.57 14.13
N ARG A 242 20.58 10.42 14.78
CA ARG A 242 21.82 10.11 14.06
C ARG A 242 21.64 8.70 13.51
N PHE A 243 21.09 8.60 12.30
CA PHE A 243 21.12 7.33 11.59
C PHE A 243 22.58 6.88 11.50
N SER A 244 22.91 5.86 12.23
CA SER A 244 24.16 5.13 12.11
C SER A 244 24.31 4.76 10.62
N GLY A 245 25.39 5.23 9.98
CA GLY A 245 25.60 5.29 8.54
C GLY A 245 25.70 3.97 7.78
N GLN A 246 24.90 3.00 8.11
CA GLN A 246 24.62 1.84 7.28
C GLN A 246 23.23 2.04 6.68
N GLY A 247 23.20 2.26 5.37
CA GLY A 247 21.97 2.51 4.61
C GLY A 247 20.89 1.48 4.97
N GLN A 248 19.74 1.96 5.43
CA GLN A 248 18.59 1.10 5.67
C GLN A 248 18.21 0.40 4.35
N PRO A 249 17.83 -0.86 4.39
CA PRO A 249 17.36 -1.54 3.19
C PRO A 249 16.14 -0.76 2.62
N PRO A 250 16.08 -0.61 1.30
CA PRO A 250 14.96 0.09 0.68
C PRO A 250 13.65 -0.60 1.01
N LEU A 251 12.62 0.17 1.30
CA LEU A 251 11.26 -0.33 1.54
C LEU A 251 10.72 -0.94 0.24
N GLU A 252 10.39 -2.22 0.25
CA GLU A 252 9.76 -2.87 -0.89
C GLU A 252 8.27 -2.50 -0.96
N LEU A 253 7.81 -2.13 -2.17
CA LEU A 253 6.45 -1.73 -2.47
C LEU A 253 5.80 -2.72 -3.43
N GLY A 254 4.47 -2.90 -3.29
CA GLY A 254 3.70 -3.81 -4.12
C GLY A 254 3.69 -5.23 -3.58
N GLY A 255 3.89 -6.21 -4.46
CA GLY A 255 3.82 -7.64 -4.17
C GLY A 255 2.87 -8.36 -5.12
N THR A 256 2.48 -9.58 -4.76
CA THR A 256 1.51 -10.38 -5.51
C THR A 256 0.11 -10.10 -5.00
N HIS A 257 -0.78 -9.67 -5.88
CA HIS A 257 -2.18 -9.38 -5.59
C HIS A 257 -3.08 -10.42 -6.27
N LEU A 258 -3.89 -11.10 -5.47
CA LEU A 258 -4.94 -12.02 -5.93
C LEU A 258 -6.28 -11.46 -5.50
N ALA A 259 -7.16 -11.18 -6.45
CA ALA A 259 -8.46 -10.58 -6.20
C ALA A 259 -9.57 -11.19 -7.05
N ALA A 260 -10.80 -11.04 -6.56
CA ALA A 260 -12.01 -11.33 -7.30
C ALA A 260 -12.93 -10.10 -7.29
N GLY A 261 -13.77 -9.96 -8.31
CA GLY A 261 -14.63 -8.80 -8.40
C GLY A 261 -15.62 -8.86 -9.55
N LEU A 262 -16.19 -7.69 -9.84
CA LEU A 262 -17.15 -7.48 -10.92
C LEU A 262 -16.54 -6.63 -12.02
N ARG A 263 -16.91 -6.93 -13.25
CA ARG A 263 -16.62 -6.14 -14.44
C ARG A 263 -17.90 -5.79 -15.14
N PHE A 264 -17.96 -4.56 -15.62
CA PHE A 264 -19.03 -4.03 -16.45
C PHE A 264 -18.44 -3.73 -17.82
N GLY A 265 -18.95 -4.40 -18.86
CA GLY A 265 -18.52 -4.23 -20.25
C GLY A 265 -19.49 -3.39 -21.06
N PHE A 266 -18.94 -2.53 -21.93
CA PHE A 266 -19.71 -1.62 -22.81
C PHE A 266 -19.12 -1.58 -24.23
#